data_f0b2a4de257b1e0e6ec598fb09390e2d
#
_entry.id   f0b2a4de257b1e0e6ec598fb09390e2d
#
_cell.length_a   1.000
_cell.length_b   1.000
_cell.length_c   1.000
_cell.angle_alpha   90.00
_cell.angle_beta   90.00
_cell.angle_gamma   90.00
#
_symmetry.space_group_name_H-M   'P 1'
#
loop_
_entity.id
_entity.type
_entity.pdbx_description
1 polymer ?
#
loop_
_entity_poly.entity_id
_entity_poly.type
_entity_poly.pdbx_seq_one_letter_code
_entity_poly.pdbx_strand_id
1 'polypeptide(L)'
;MILRSAILRLVAIAALFFLVPGSSSYAGPSPFDTLLGSWGGSGELRLDKGRTERIKCNAYYTGGGAELGVAIRCASDSYKIEIRSKLSYSGGRLSGNWEERTFNASGSASGTASPNKLALSIRGGVSGTMLVNFTKSNQSVTISTQGVALQGVRISLARS
;
A
#
# COMPACT_ATOMS: atom_id res chain seq x y z
N MET A 1 35.03 23.59 -80.10
CA MET A 1 35.87 24.24 -79.07
C MET A 1 35.20 24.13 -77.73
N ILE A 2 35.85 23.46 -76.84
CA ILE A 2 35.74 23.43 -75.37
C ILE A 2 34.44 22.85 -74.79
N LEU A 3 34.53 21.55 -74.49
CA LEU A 3 33.73 20.79 -73.53
C LEU A 3 33.90 21.39 -72.13
N ARG A 4 32.86 21.53 -71.37
CA ARG A 4 32.87 21.58 -69.92
C ARG A 4 31.92 20.56 -69.35
N SER A 5 32.51 19.47 -68.87
CA SER A 5 31.85 18.43 -68.08
C SER A 5 31.41 18.98 -66.76
N ALA A 6 30.09 18.93 -66.48
CA ALA A 6 29.56 19.17 -65.15
C ALA A 6 29.43 17.80 -64.44
N ILE A 7 30.26 17.59 -63.42
CA ILE A 7 30.24 16.40 -62.55
C ILE A 7 29.12 16.61 -61.54
N LEU A 8 28.03 15.84 -61.73
CA LEU A 8 26.94 15.76 -60.75
C LEU A 8 27.33 14.92 -59.56
N ARG A 9 27.61 15.54 -58.44
CA ARG A 9 27.89 14.84 -57.18
C ARG A 9 26.54 14.50 -56.51
N LEU A 10 26.14 13.23 -56.60
CA LEU A 10 25.06 12.66 -55.81
C LEU A 10 25.59 12.49 -54.34
N VAL A 11 25.06 13.29 -53.46
CA VAL A 11 25.24 13.15 -52.02
C VAL A 11 24.12 12.18 -51.55
N ALA A 12 24.44 10.91 -51.31
CA ALA A 12 23.58 9.95 -50.66
C ALA A 12 23.57 10.23 -49.14
N ILE A 13 22.46 10.83 -48.64
CA ILE A 13 22.24 10.97 -47.19
C ILE A 13 21.70 9.63 -46.70
N ALA A 14 22.53 8.83 -46.07
CA ALA A 14 22.14 7.63 -45.33
C ALA A 14 21.50 8.08 -44.02
N ALA A 15 20.16 8.06 -43.95
CA ALA A 15 19.44 8.24 -42.71
C ALA A 15 19.60 6.97 -41.85
N LEU A 16 20.50 7.02 -40.87
CA LEU A 16 20.58 6.00 -39.80
C LEU A 16 19.35 6.18 -38.91
N PHE A 17 18.35 5.34 -39.10
CA PHE A 17 17.28 5.15 -38.11
C PHE A 17 17.89 4.43 -36.90
N PHE A 18 18.20 5.15 -35.85
CA PHE A 18 18.47 4.58 -34.53
C PHE A 18 17.16 3.98 -34.01
N LEU A 19 16.99 2.66 -34.14
CA LEU A 19 16.02 1.92 -33.35
C LEU A 19 16.46 2.02 -31.90
N VAL A 20 15.82 2.92 -31.14
CA VAL A 20 15.93 2.94 -29.69
C VAL A 20 15.12 1.73 -29.20
N PRO A 21 15.75 0.70 -28.61
CA PRO A 21 14.98 -0.37 -27.99
C PRO A 21 14.18 0.25 -26.83
N GLY A 22 12.86 0.30 -26.98
CA GLY A 22 11.97 0.69 -25.91
C GLY A 22 12.21 -0.23 -24.72
N SER A 23 12.79 0.28 -23.65
CA SER A 23 12.93 -0.43 -22.38
C SER A 23 11.53 -0.70 -21.87
N SER A 24 11.00 -1.91 -22.10
CA SER A 24 9.79 -2.40 -21.45
C SER A 24 10.09 -2.44 -19.96
N SER A 25 9.62 -1.44 -19.23
CA SER A 25 9.61 -1.48 -17.76
C SER A 25 8.68 -2.61 -17.36
N TYR A 26 9.23 -3.77 -17.09
CA TYR A 26 8.51 -4.84 -16.39
C TYR A 26 8.18 -4.30 -15.01
N ALA A 27 6.94 -3.89 -14.81
CA ALA A 27 6.41 -3.68 -13.48
C ALA A 27 6.52 -5.04 -12.78
N GLY A 28 7.41 -5.15 -11.80
CA GLY A 28 7.54 -6.36 -10.98
C GLY A 28 6.20 -6.68 -10.31
N PRO A 29 6.02 -7.92 -9.80
CA PRO A 29 4.79 -8.31 -9.13
C PRO A 29 4.46 -7.30 -8.02
N SER A 30 3.19 -6.91 -7.95
CA SER A 30 2.72 -5.98 -6.92
C SER A 30 2.95 -6.59 -5.54
N PRO A 31 3.49 -5.84 -4.57
CA PRO A 31 3.61 -6.33 -3.19
C PRO A 31 2.25 -6.60 -2.54
N PHE A 32 1.16 -6.17 -3.19
CA PHE A 32 -0.21 -6.27 -2.67
C PHE A 32 -0.99 -7.48 -3.16
N ASP A 33 -0.56 -8.14 -4.23
CA ASP A 33 -1.36 -9.20 -4.89
C ASP A 33 -1.79 -10.30 -3.91
N THR A 34 -0.90 -10.70 -3.00
CA THR A 34 -1.20 -11.70 -1.96
C THR A 34 -2.21 -11.17 -0.92
N LEU A 35 -2.29 -9.86 -0.74
CA LEU A 35 -3.14 -9.24 0.27
C LEU A 35 -4.57 -8.98 -0.22
N LEU A 36 -4.77 -8.79 -1.52
CA LEU A 36 -6.07 -8.42 -2.10
C LEU A 36 -7.17 -9.43 -1.73
N GLY A 37 -8.38 -8.90 -1.51
CA GLY A 37 -9.57 -9.67 -1.19
C GLY A 37 -10.06 -9.50 0.24
N SER A 38 -10.84 -10.47 0.71
CA SER A 38 -11.53 -10.42 2.01
C SER A 38 -10.84 -11.29 3.05
N TRP A 39 -10.83 -10.81 4.27
CA TRP A 39 -10.19 -11.45 5.42
C TRP A 39 -11.06 -11.30 6.65
N GLY A 40 -11.20 -12.34 7.44
CA GLY A 40 -11.99 -12.34 8.67
C GLY A 40 -11.24 -12.95 9.84
N GLY A 41 -11.52 -12.47 11.05
CA GLY A 41 -10.89 -13.02 12.25
C GLY A 41 -11.16 -12.24 13.50
N SER A 42 -10.27 -12.37 14.46
CA SER A 42 -10.44 -11.78 15.79
C SER A 42 -9.11 -11.36 16.40
N GLY A 43 -9.20 -10.65 17.50
CA GLY A 43 -8.02 -10.17 18.19
C GLY A 43 -8.36 -9.48 19.50
N GLU A 44 -7.52 -8.55 19.87
CA GLU A 44 -7.56 -7.85 21.14
C GLU A 44 -7.29 -6.37 20.95
N LEU A 45 -8.09 -5.56 21.62
CA LEU A 45 -7.82 -4.15 21.89
C LEU A 45 -7.02 -4.03 23.18
N ARG A 46 -6.06 -3.15 23.18
CA ARG A 46 -5.33 -2.74 24.37
C ARG A 46 -5.69 -1.28 24.67
N LEU A 47 -6.28 -1.10 25.84
CA LEU A 47 -6.79 0.18 26.31
C LEU A 47 -5.89 0.74 27.41
N ASP A 48 -6.16 1.97 27.81
CA ASP A 48 -5.51 2.59 28.97
C ASP A 48 -5.72 1.77 30.26
N LYS A 49 -4.90 2.00 31.25
CA LYS A 49 -4.91 1.30 32.56
C LYS A 49 -4.83 -0.22 32.46
N GLY A 50 -4.20 -0.74 31.38
CA GLY A 50 -3.98 -2.18 31.18
C GLY A 50 -5.23 -2.99 30.84
N ARG A 51 -6.34 -2.36 30.49
CA ARG A 51 -7.56 -3.06 30.06
C ARG A 51 -7.38 -3.65 28.69
N THR A 52 -7.96 -4.82 28.49
CA THR A 52 -8.04 -5.48 27.18
C THR A 52 -9.46 -5.89 26.87
N GLU A 53 -9.80 -5.94 25.58
CA GLU A 53 -11.11 -6.32 25.13
C GLU A 53 -11.00 -7.13 23.82
N ARG A 54 -11.75 -8.21 23.72
CA ARG A 54 -11.80 -9.03 22.50
C ARG A 54 -12.53 -8.29 21.39
N ILE A 55 -12.04 -8.45 20.16
CA ILE A 55 -12.59 -7.79 18.98
C ILE A 55 -12.71 -8.76 17.82
N LYS A 56 -13.79 -8.67 17.03
CA LYS A 56 -13.96 -9.35 15.75
C LYS A 56 -13.75 -8.36 14.62
N CYS A 57 -13.02 -8.78 13.61
CA CYS A 57 -12.62 -7.90 12.51
C CYS A 57 -12.87 -8.55 11.14
N ASN A 58 -13.20 -7.70 10.18
CA ASN A 58 -13.15 -8.00 8.75
C ASN A 58 -12.27 -6.96 8.07
N ALA A 59 -11.41 -7.41 7.17
CA ALA A 59 -10.58 -6.55 6.35
C ALA A 59 -10.81 -6.83 4.87
N TYR A 60 -10.80 -5.77 4.08
CA TYR A 60 -10.95 -5.82 2.62
C TYR A 60 -9.81 -5.02 2.00
N TYR A 61 -9.11 -5.66 1.09
CA TYR A 61 -8.03 -5.02 0.34
C TYR A 61 -8.38 -5.03 -1.15
N THR A 62 -8.32 -3.87 -1.76
CA THR A 62 -8.65 -3.63 -3.17
C THR A 62 -7.52 -2.91 -3.87
N GLY A 63 -7.58 -2.82 -5.19
CA GLY A 63 -6.56 -2.17 -6.00
C GLY A 63 -5.71 -3.19 -6.74
N GLY A 64 -4.41 -2.98 -6.74
CA GLY A 64 -3.41 -3.77 -7.46
C GLY A 64 -2.37 -2.89 -8.12
N GLY A 65 -1.29 -3.48 -8.62
CA GLY A 65 -0.16 -2.70 -9.14
C GLY A 65 0.47 -1.86 -8.04
N ALA A 66 0.45 -0.54 -8.20
CA ALA A 66 1.01 0.42 -7.27
C ALA A 66 0.01 1.00 -6.25
N GLU A 67 -1.25 0.57 -6.29
CA GLU A 67 -2.32 1.13 -5.47
C GLU A 67 -2.95 0.09 -4.55
N LEU A 68 -3.18 0.45 -3.29
CA LEU A 68 -3.85 -0.37 -2.30
C LEU A 68 -4.94 0.41 -1.57
N GLY A 69 -6.18 -0.03 -1.72
CA GLY A 69 -7.29 0.39 -0.87
C GLY A 69 -7.43 -0.56 0.32
N VAL A 70 -7.55 -0.02 1.51
CA VAL A 70 -7.71 -0.76 2.77
C VAL A 70 -9.01 -0.37 3.43
N ALA A 71 -9.82 -1.35 3.85
CA ALA A 71 -10.96 -1.15 4.72
C ALA A 71 -10.94 -2.21 5.82
N ILE A 72 -10.80 -1.80 7.07
CA ILE A 72 -10.82 -2.68 8.24
C ILE A 72 -11.98 -2.25 9.13
N ARG A 73 -12.86 -3.18 9.44
CA ARG A 73 -13.99 -3.00 10.35
C ARG A 73 -13.87 -3.96 11.50
N CYS A 74 -13.86 -3.44 12.69
CA CYS A 74 -13.79 -4.24 13.91
C CYS A 74 -14.91 -3.82 14.87
N ALA A 75 -15.40 -4.77 15.65
CA ALA A 75 -16.37 -4.53 16.71
C ALA A 75 -16.08 -5.40 17.93
N SER A 76 -16.26 -4.80 19.09
CA SER A 76 -16.33 -5.43 20.40
C SER A 76 -17.61 -5.00 21.10
N ASP A 77 -17.76 -5.34 22.37
CA ASP A 77 -18.93 -4.91 23.16
C ASP A 77 -18.96 -3.39 23.36
N SER A 78 -17.80 -2.76 23.51
CA SER A 78 -17.69 -1.33 23.84
C SER A 78 -17.18 -0.46 22.67
N TYR A 79 -16.56 -1.04 21.65
CA TYR A 79 -15.88 -0.29 20.59
C TYR A 79 -16.29 -0.76 19.21
N LYS A 80 -16.42 0.23 18.31
CA LYS A 80 -16.43 0.02 16.85
C LYS A 80 -15.25 0.79 16.27
N ILE A 81 -14.56 0.18 15.31
CA ILE A 81 -13.42 0.77 14.60
C ILE A 81 -13.67 0.57 13.12
N GLU A 82 -13.64 1.63 12.34
CA GLU A 82 -13.75 1.58 10.89
C GLU A 82 -12.62 2.39 10.26
N ILE A 83 -11.55 1.70 9.87
CA ILE A 83 -10.37 2.28 9.22
C ILE A 83 -10.53 2.16 7.71
N ARG A 84 -10.25 3.23 6.99
CA ARG A 84 -10.06 3.25 5.54
C ARG A 84 -8.75 3.91 5.20
N SER A 85 -8.10 3.42 4.17
CA SER A 85 -6.85 3.99 3.67
C SER A 85 -6.74 3.81 2.16
N LYS A 86 -6.04 4.74 1.52
CA LYS A 86 -5.56 4.62 0.14
C LYS A 86 -4.05 4.83 0.18
N LEU A 87 -3.32 3.83 -0.25
CA LEU A 87 -1.87 3.80 -0.24
C LEU A 87 -1.35 3.65 -1.66
N SER A 88 -0.32 4.41 -2.00
CA SER A 88 0.45 4.28 -3.24
C SER A 88 1.82 3.71 -2.93
N TYR A 89 2.31 2.85 -3.82
CA TYR A 89 3.60 2.17 -3.73
C TYR A 89 4.55 2.62 -4.84
N SER A 90 5.75 2.98 -4.47
CA SER A 90 6.82 3.28 -5.41
C SER A 90 8.18 2.94 -4.80
N GLY A 91 8.98 2.12 -5.48
CA GLY A 91 10.34 1.81 -5.07
C GLY A 91 10.48 1.26 -3.65
N GLY A 92 9.58 0.38 -3.21
CA GLY A 92 9.57 -0.19 -1.86
C GLY A 92 8.92 0.71 -0.80
N ARG A 93 8.52 1.92 -1.14
CA ARG A 93 7.93 2.89 -0.22
C ARG A 93 6.43 3.00 -0.39
N LEU A 94 5.75 3.19 0.73
CA LEU A 94 4.31 3.45 0.82
C LEU A 94 4.07 4.89 1.24
N SER A 95 3.05 5.50 0.67
CA SER A 95 2.51 6.78 1.10
C SER A 95 1.01 6.84 0.84
N GLY A 96 0.29 7.58 1.66
CA GLY A 96 -1.14 7.76 1.45
C GLY A 96 -1.82 8.39 2.65
N ASN A 97 -3.14 8.26 2.68
CA ASN A 97 -3.99 8.82 3.71
C ASN A 97 -4.78 7.71 4.40
N TRP A 98 -5.17 7.96 5.62
CA TRP A 98 -6.05 7.12 6.40
C TRP A 98 -7.16 7.94 7.05
N GLU A 99 -8.28 7.30 7.28
CA GLU A 99 -9.38 7.80 8.11
C GLU A 99 -9.88 6.72 9.04
N GLU A 100 -10.27 7.08 10.24
CA GLU A 100 -11.04 6.29 11.17
C GLU A 100 -12.38 6.97 11.36
N ARG A 101 -13.47 6.31 10.95
CA ARG A 101 -14.78 6.94 10.76
C ARG A 101 -15.60 7.02 12.03
N THR A 102 -15.39 6.13 12.99
CA THR A 102 -16.13 6.12 14.24
C THR A 102 -15.76 7.29 15.14
N PHE A 103 -14.47 7.62 15.19
CA PHE A 103 -13.94 8.71 16.03
C PHE A 103 -13.60 9.96 15.23
N ASN A 104 -13.92 9.97 13.93
CA ASN A 104 -13.68 11.09 13.02
C ASN A 104 -12.20 11.54 13.02
N ALA A 105 -11.28 10.58 13.02
CA ALA A 105 -9.84 10.84 12.96
C ALA A 105 -9.32 10.57 11.55
N SER A 106 -8.34 11.35 11.11
CA SER A 106 -7.71 11.17 9.80
C SER A 106 -6.28 11.67 9.80
N GLY A 107 -5.55 11.31 8.75
CA GLY A 107 -4.18 11.76 8.59
C GLY A 107 -3.45 11.09 7.44
N SER A 108 -2.12 11.13 7.51
CA SER A 108 -1.23 10.52 6.54
C SER A 108 -0.61 9.21 7.06
N ALA A 109 -0.33 8.31 6.14
CA ALA A 109 0.42 7.09 6.37
C ALA A 109 1.63 7.07 5.44
N SER A 110 2.78 6.63 5.95
CA SER A 110 3.99 6.43 5.16
C SER A 110 4.78 5.24 5.69
N GLY A 111 5.53 4.57 4.82
CA GLY A 111 6.28 3.41 5.26
C GLY A 111 6.89 2.60 4.13
N THR A 112 6.94 1.29 4.31
CA THR A 112 7.53 0.35 3.37
C THR A 112 6.64 -0.86 3.13
N ALA A 113 6.76 -1.44 1.94
CA ALA A 113 6.14 -2.71 1.58
C ALA A 113 7.18 -3.71 1.06
N SER A 114 6.96 -4.96 1.41
CA SER A 114 7.64 -6.12 0.86
C SER A 114 6.60 -7.20 0.53
N PRO A 115 6.96 -8.32 -0.12
CA PRO A 115 6.00 -9.33 -0.58
C PRO A 115 5.09 -9.95 0.50
N ASN A 116 5.45 -9.82 1.78
CA ASN A 116 4.73 -10.41 2.90
C ASN A 116 4.56 -9.47 4.10
N LYS A 117 4.89 -8.18 3.94
CA LYS A 117 4.88 -7.24 5.06
C LYS A 117 4.62 -5.80 4.61
N LEU A 118 3.73 -5.11 5.31
CA LEU A 118 3.61 -3.66 5.28
C LEU A 118 3.99 -3.10 6.65
N ALA A 119 4.81 -2.06 6.67
CA ALA A 119 5.16 -1.34 7.89
C ALA A 119 4.89 0.14 7.67
N LEU A 120 3.95 0.71 8.45
CA LEU A 120 3.46 2.07 8.30
C LEU A 120 3.67 2.89 9.56
N SER A 121 4.05 4.13 9.37
CA SER A 121 3.96 5.22 10.35
C SER A 121 2.69 5.99 10.07
N ILE A 122 1.89 6.24 11.11
CA ILE A 122 0.60 6.93 11.06
C ILE A 122 0.75 8.27 11.74
N ARG A 123 0.27 9.33 11.10
CA ARG A 123 0.31 10.70 11.64
C ARG A 123 -1.01 11.41 11.33
N GLY A 124 -1.43 12.32 12.24
CA GLY A 124 -2.64 13.12 12.10
C GLY A 124 -3.43 13.18 13.39
N GLY A 125 -4.73 12.95 13.35
CA GLY A 125 -5.59 12.93 14.53
C GLY A 125 -5.16 11.92 15.60
N VAL A 126 -4.47 10.86 15.17
CA VAL A 126 -3.77 9.88 16.02
C VAL A 126 -2.38 9.65 15.42
N SER A 127 -1.39 9.46 16.27
CA SER A 127 -0.04 9.05 15.86
C SER A 127 0.25 7.63 16.31
N GLY A 128 1.00 6.88 15.48
CA GLY A 128 1.32 5.49 15.80
C GLY A 128 2.00 4.75 14.67
N THR A 129 1.94 3.43 14.77
CA THR A 129 2.48 2.50 13.77
C THR A 129 1.47 1.41 13.44
N MET A 130 1.52 0.91 12.24
CA MET A 130 0.76 -0.26 11.80
C MET A 130 1.69 -1.24 11.11
N LEU A 131 1.67 -2.48 11.55
CA LEU A 131 2.42 -3.59 10.97
C LEU A 131 1.44 -4.63 10.47
N VAL A 132 1.54 -5.01 9.22
CA VAL A 132 0.77 -6.09 8.60
C VAL A 132 1.75 -7.13 8.10
N ASN A 133 1.69 -8.35 8.64
CA ASN A 133 2.39 -9.50 8.07
C ASN A 133 1.35 -10.43 7.47
N PHE A 134 1.64 -10.99 6.30
CA PHE A 134 0.67 -11.79 5.59
C PHE A 134 1.30 -12.90 4.75
N THR A 135 0.53 -13.96 4.56
CA THR A 135 0.75 -15.04 3.63
C THR A 135 -0.46 -15.15 2.70
N LYS A 136 -0.54 -16.17 1.88
CA LYS A 136 -1.71 -16.41 1.01
C LYS A 136 -3.00 -16.65 1.79
N SER A 137 -2.93 -17.19 3.01
CA SER A 137 -4.08 -17.64 3.81
C SER A 137 -4.23 -16.96 5.16
N ASN A 138 -3.17 -16.38 5.71
CA ASN A 138 -3.16 -15.81 7.05
C ASN A 138 -2.56 -14.40 7.05
N GLN A 139 -3.08 -13.58 7.95
CA GLN A 139 -2.62 -12.22 8.15
C GLN A 139 -2.60 -11.88 9.64
N SER A 140 -1.60 -11.13 10.08
CA SER A 140 -1.59 -10.47 11.38
C SER A 140 -1.46 -8.96 11.20
N VAL A 141 -2.29 -8.21 11.92
CA VAL A 141 -2.23 -6.75 11.97
C VAL A 141 -1.97 -6.32 13.39
N THR A 142 -0.94 -5.50 13.58
CA THR A 142 -0.62 -4.87 14.86
C THR A 142 -0.62 -3.36 14.67
N ILE A 143 -1.45 -2.66 15.44
CA ILE A 143 -1.49 -1.21 15.49
C ILE A 143 -1.07 -0.79 16.89
N SER A 144 -0.20 0.20 16.99
CA SER A 144 0.17 0.85 18.25
C SER A 144 -0.09 2.35 18.10
N THR A 145 -0.77 2.94 19.07
CA THR A 145 -1.14 4.35 19.08
C THR A 145 -0.56 5.06 20.29
N GLN A 146 -0.44 6.37 20.20
CA GLN A 146 0.10 7.21 21.27
C GLN A 146 -0.86 8.35 21.55
N GLY A 147 -0.94 8.75 22.84
CA GLY A 147 -1.70 9.92 23.26
C GLY A 147 -3.23 9.74 23.27
N VAL A 148 -3.73 8.52 23.12
CA VAL A 148 -5.16 8.19 23.14
C VAL A 148 -5.44 6.98 24.03
N ALA A 149 -6.70 6.82 24.48
CA ALA A 149 -7.10 5.73 25.35
C ALA A 149 -6.94 4.34 24.70
N LEU A 150 -7.16 4.22 23.39
CA LEU A 150 -6.85 3.04 22.63
C LEU A 150 -5.34 2.98 22.39
N GLN A 151 -4.61 2.12 23.07
CA GLN A 151 -3.16 2.00 22.99
C GLN A 151 -2.67 1.05 21.91
N GLY A 152 -3.53 0.17 21.44
CA GLY A 152 -3.18 -0.73 20.37
C GLY A 152 -4.25 -1.75 20.03
N VAL A 153 -4.04 -2.36 18.85
CA VAL A 153 -4.90 -3.42 18.31
C VAL A 153 -3.99 -4.53 17.80
N ARG A 154 -4.33 -5.76 18.12
CA ARG A 154 -3.66 -6.94 17.55
C ARG A 154 -4.72 -7.91 17.08
N ILE A 155 -4.74 -8.21 15.79
CA ILE A 155 -5.70 -9.12 15.15
C ILE A 155 -5.00 -10.15 14.29
N SER A 156 -5.58 -11.35 14.27
CA SER A 156 -5.23 -12.43 13.36
C SER A 156 -6.41 -12.72 12.45
N LEU A 157 -6.16 -12.72 11.16
CA LEU A 157 -7.17 -12.88 10.14
C LEU A 157 -6.81 -14.05 9.23
N ALA A 158 -7.84 -14.75 8.77
CA ALA A 158 -7.74 -15.75 7.72
C ALA A 158 -8.46 -15.23 6.47
N ARG A 159 -8.06 -15.71 5.32
CA ARG A 159 -8.74 -15.41 4.06
C ARG A 159 -10.16 -15.97 4.09
N SER A 160 -11.15 -15.17 3.73
CA SER A 160 -12.56 -15.53 3.62
C SER A 160 -12.89 -16.07 2.25
#